data_e86465e0762681b2859f232773dd66b7
#
_entry.id   e86465e0762681b2859f232773dd66b7
#
_cell.length_a   1.000
_cell.length_b   1.000
_cell.length_c   1.000
_cell.angle_alpha   90.00
_cell.angle_beta   90.00
_cell.angle_gamma   90.00
#
_symmetry.space_group_name_H-M   'P 1'
#
loop_
_entity.id
_entity.type
_entity.pdbx_description
1 polymer ?
#
loop_
_entity_poly.entity_id
_entity_poly.type
_entity_poly.pdbx_seq_one_letter_code
_entity_poly.pdbx_strand_id
1 'polypeptide(L)'
;MATWLLEALLAEGIVDHVICVAPTGDPERLFAFRVFDTAEEVRTGAGSAYYPVEMSGVIRQVLEVPGRYAVTGLPCFIKAIRLAQQRNKKLRERIVVTVGLTCGQLKSRHFTDYVAALAGVQGEVTAVRYRGKSPDQPASNYHYVFTAADGEEQRIFWNEGISEAWTNRWFTPRACSYCDDVFAECADVTCMDAWLPEYSVDSRGTSLLLVRSPLVREVLERGRGVRLDPIPVERVVQSQAGVVAIKRQHLACRLYLDPQGVPEKRVAPERPKNPLLQQEVVLKERMRVLSRDRWGAGERDGKHLREAMGQDLRRLTAGRQISKIITFPVRILWYIQRKVGGNNHG
;
A
#
# COMPACT_ATOMS: atom_id res chain seq x y z
N MET A 1 5.79 13.08 4.04
CA MET A 1 7.00 12.61 4.74
C MET A 1 8.02 11.96 3.80
N ALA A 2 7.65 10.97 2.98
CA ALA A 2 8.63 10.37 2.03
C ALA A 2 9.25 11.42 1.10
N THR A 3 8.43 12.27 0.45
CA THR A 3 8.90 13.37 -0.41
C THR A 3 9.86 14.29 0.33
N TRP A 4 9.50 14.74 1.54
CA TRP A 4 10.36 15.58 2.36
C TRP A 4 11.74 14.93 2.64
N LEU A 5 11.74 13.63 2.98
CA LEU A 5 13.01 12.92 3.22
C LEU A 5 13.87 12.86 1.96
N LEU A 6 13.29 12.61 0.80
CA LEU A 6 14.01 12.58 -0.46
C LEU A 6 14.59 13.95 -0.83
N GLU A 7 13.82 15.02 -0.61
CA GLU A 7 14.29 16.40 -0.77
C GLU A 7 15.45 16.72 0.18
N ALA A 8 15.35 16.31 1.45
CA ALA A 8 16.40 16.53 2.45
C ALA A 8 17.71 15.78 2.08
N LEU A 9 17.60 14.53 1.60
CA LEU A 9 18.75 13.76 1.15
C LEU A 9 19.51 14.43 -0.02
N LEU A 10 18.78 15.03 -0.97
CA LEU A 10 19.37 15.81 -2.05
C LEU A 10 19.99 17.12 -1.53
N ALA A 11 19.22 17.89 -0.73
CA ALA A 11 19.65 19.20 -0.24
C ALA A 11 20.89 19.12 0.67
N GLU A 12 21.02 18.03 1.45
CA GLU A 12 22.21 17.78 2.29
C GLU A 12 23.38 17.14 1.51
N GLY A 13 23.23 16.91 0.20
CA GLY A 13 24.25 16.29 -0.64
C GLY A 13 24.59 14.86 -0.23
N ILE A 14 23.67 14.14 0.43
CA ILE A 14 23.84 12.73 0.81
C ILE A 14 23.67 11.84 -0.43
N VAL A 15 22.75 12.20 -1.31
CA VAL A 15 22.54 11.57 -2.62
C VAL A 15 22.61 12.61 -3.73
N ASP A 16 22.98 12.15 -4.91
CA ASP A 16 23.03 12.96 -6.13
C ASP A 16 21.74 12.81 -6.94
N HIS A 17 21.04 11.68 -6.74
CA HIS A 17 19.83 11.31 -7.47
C HIS A 17 18.79 10.65 -6.55
N VAL A 18 17.51 10.86 -6.88
CA VAL A 18 16.38 10.20 -6.23
C VAL A 18 15.57 9.45 -7.25
N ILE A 19 15.19 8.20 -6.92
CA ILE A 19 14.30 7.38 -7.73
C ILE A 19 12.98 7.22 -7.00
N CYS A 20 11.90 7.74 -7.57
CA CYS A 20 10.55 7.54 -7.07
C CYS A 20 9.54 7.42 -8.22
N VAL A 21 8.33 6.96 -7.90
CA VAL A 21 7.23 6.87 -8.87
C VAL A 21 6.63 8.26 -9.07
N ALA A 22 6.41 8.65 -10.32
CA ALA A 22 5.79 9.91 -10.67
C ALA A 22 4.87 9.77 -11.89
N PRO A 23 3.94 10.71 -12.11
CA PRO A 23 3.15 10.77 -13.33
C PRO A 23 4.04 10.88 -14.56
N THR A 24 3.63 10.27 -15.66
CA THR A 24 4.38 10.32 -16.93
C THR A 24 3.83 11.37 -17.91
N GLY A 25 2.55 11.72 -17.77
CA GLY A 25 1.80 12.48 -18.77
C GLY A 25 1.35 11.64 -19.97
N ASP A 26 1.62 10.33 -19.98
CA ASP A 26 1.25 9.39 -21.02
C ASP A 26 0.03 8.57 -20.56
N PRO A 27 -1.13 8.65 -21.27
CA PRO A 27 -2.34 7.88 -20.93
C PRO A 27 -2.13 6.36 -20.96
N GLU A 28 -1.23 5.89 -21.83
CA GLU A 28 -0.91 4.46 -21.90
C GLU A 28 -0.15 3.98 -20.66
N ARG A 29 0.56 4.88 -19.98
CA ARG A 29 1.40 4.58 -18.83
C ARG A 29 1.36 5.70 -17.79
N LEU A 30 0.27 5.86 -17.08
CA LEU A 30 0.01 6.98 -16.16
C LEU A 30 1.12 7.24 -15.13
N PHE A 31 1.84 6.21 -14.69
CA PHE A 31 2.95 6.31 -13.72
C PHE A 31 4.14 5.46 -14.10
N ALA A 32 5.33 5.94 -13.78
CA ALA A 32 6.58 5.19 -13.90
C ALA A 32 7.56 5.57 -12.79
N PHE A 33 8.55 4.72 -12.55
CA PHE A 33 9.75 5.15 -11.84
C PHE A 33 10.53 6.14 -12.69
N ARG A 34 10.96 7.22 -12.07
CA ARG A 34 11.80 8.27 -12.69
C ARG A 34 12.96 8.62 -11.77
N VAL A 35 14.03 9.11 -12.37
CA VAL A 35 15.20 9.67 -11.67
C VAL A 35 15.04 11.18 -11.64
N PHE A 36 15.31 11.77 -10.48
CA PHE A 36 15.23 13.19 -10.22
C PHE A 36 16.51 13.67 -9.54
N ASP A 37 16.97 14.86 -9.91
CA ASP A 37 18.22 15.45 -9.44
C ASP A 37 17.99 16.67 -8.55
N THR A 38 16.77 17.19 -8.52
CA THR A 38 16.41 18.39 -7.75
C THR A 38 15.19 18.13 -6.85
N ALA A 39 15.08 18.89 -5.76
CA ALA A 39 13.94 18.84 -4.85
C ALA A 39 12.62 19.23 -5.53
N GLU A 40 12.66 20.16 -6.49
CA GLU A 40 11.48 20.59 -7.24
C GLU A 40 10.93 19.47 -8.12
N GLU A 41 11.81 18.75 -8.81
CA GLU A 41 11.42 17.59 -9.61
C GLU A 41 10.84 16.48 -8.73
N VAL A 42 11.44 16.20 -7.56
CA VAL A 42 10.91 15.20 -6.59
C VAL A 42 9.49 15.52 -6.18
N ARG A 43 9.13 16.79 -6.03
CA ARG A 43 7.75 17.22 -5.68
C ARG A 43 6.73 16.83 -6.75
N THR A 44 7.12 16.72 -8.01
CA THR A 44 6.23 16.26 -9.07
C THR A 44 5.77 14.80 -8.87
N GLY A 45 6.58 14.00 -8.17
CA GLY A 45 6.25 12.63 -7.75
C GLY A 45 5.53 12.55 -6.41
N ALA A 46 5.19 13.69 -5.78
CA ALA A 46 4.51 13.69 -4.49
C ALA A 46 3.09 13.11 -4.62
N GLY A 47 2.77 12.16 -3.76
CA GLY A 47 1.47 11.50 -3.74
C GLY A 47 1.59 9.99 -3.73
N SER A 48 0.44 9.31 -3.63
CA SER A 48 0.38 7.86 -3.72
C SER A 48 0.00 7.44 -5.12
N ALA A 49 0.64 6.39 -5.64
CA ALA A 49 0.27 5.77 -6.90
C ALA A 49 -0.15 4.31 -6.65
N TYR A 50 -1.42 4.00 -6.86
CA TYR A 50 -1.95 2.63 -6.81
C TYR A 50 -2.00 2.02 -8.21
N TYR A 51 -0.89 2.12 -8.92
CA TYR A 51 -0.73 1.78 -10.32
C TYR A 51 0.43 0.79 -10.51
N PRO A 52 0.37 -0.16 -11.43
CA PRO A 52 1.47 -1.07 -11.70
C PRO A 52 2.65 -0.32 -12.31
N VAL A 53 3.83 -0.50 -11.73
CA VAL A 53 5.09 0.09 -12.21
C VAL A 53 6.16 -0.99 -12.24
N GLU A 54 7.16 -0.79 -13.07
CA GLU A 54 8.37 -1.61 -13.13
C GLU A 54 9.61 -0.71 -13.00
N MET A 55 10.73 -1.24 -12.54
CA MET A 55 11.93 -0.44 -12.30
C MET A 55 13.17 -0.85 -13.10
N SER A 56 13.02 -1.70 -14.12
CA SER A 56 14.14 -2.17 -14.93
C SER A 56 14.89 -1.03 -15.61
N GLY A 57 14.15 -0.04 -16.13
CA GLY A 57 14.71 1.14 -16.78
C GLY A 57 15.59 1.97 -15.84
N VAL A 58 15.08 2.32 -14.65
CA VAL A 58 15.85 3.12 -13.68
C VAL A 58 17.01 2.33 -13.07
N ILE A 59 16.89 1.02 -12.88
CA ILE A 59 18.03 0.19 -12.45
C ILE A 59 19.14 0.18 -13.51
N ARG A 60 18.78 0.10 -14.80
CA ARG A 60 19.76 0.24 -15.89
C ARG A 60 20.46 1.60 -15.84
N GLN A 61 19.70 2.67 -15.65
CA GLN A 61 20.26 4.01 -15.49
C GLN A 61 21.24 4.09 -14.31
N VAL A 62 20.92 3.51 -13.16
CA VAL A 62 21.85 3.41 -12.01
C VAL A 62 23.14 2.68 -12.39
N LEU A 63 23.08 1.66 -13.26
CA LEU A 63 24.29 0.94 -13.71
C LEU A 63 25.14 1.74 -14.70
N GLU A 64 24.54 2.64 -15.46
CA GLU A 64 25.19 3.45 -16.48
C GLU A 64 25.70 4.78 -15.91
N VAL A 65 24.88 5.51 -15.17
CA VAL A 65 25.17 6.84 -14.64
C VAL A 65 25.79 6.75 -13.24
N PRO A 66 27.03 7.21 -13.03
CA PRO A 66 27.63 7.30 -11.69
C PRO A 66 26.87 8.28 -10.80
N GLY A 67 26.88 8.02 -9.50
CA GLY A 67 26.26 8.87 -8.49
C GLY A 67 25.72 8.04 -7.33
N ARG A 68 25.27 8.72 -6.28
CA ARG A 68 24.63 8.15 -5.09
C ARG A 68 23.12 8.31 -5.24
N TYR A 69 22.40 7.23 -5.07
CA TYR A 69 20.96 7.17 -5.30
C TYR A 69 20.19 6.86 -4.03
N ALA A 70 19.09 7.57 -3.80
CA ALA A 70 18.02 7.15 -2.92
C ALA A 70 16.88 6.55 -3.74
N VAL A 71 16.33 5.41 -3.34
CA VAL A 71 15.28 4.72 -4.09
C VAL A 71 14.06 4.47 -3.21
N THR A 72 12.88 4.92 -3.65
CA THR A 72 11.63 4.50 -3.03
C THR A 72 11.12 3.18 -3.59
N GLY A 73 10.42 2.39 -2.77
CA GLY A 73 9.81 1.18 -3.28
C GLY A 73 8.90 0.48 -2.29
N LEU A 74 8.00 -0.33 -2.85
CA LEU A 74 7.23 -1.30 -2.09
C LEU A 74 8.15 -2.39 -1.52
N PRO A 75 7.73 -3.17 -0.51
CA PRO A 75 8.57 -4.20 0.11
C PRO A 75 9.23 -5.16 -0.89
N CYS A 76 8.49 -5.60 -1.90
CA CYS A 76 9.01 -6.49 -2.94
C CYS A 76 10.09 -5.84 -3.82
N PHE A 77 9.96 -4.55 -4.16
CA PHE A 77 10.98 -3.81 -4.90
C PHE A 77 12.25 -3.62 -4.07
N ILE A 78 12.10 -3.19 -2.81
CA ILE A 78 13.25 -3.01 -1.92
C ILE A 78 14.00 -4.33 -1.72
N LYS A 79 13.28 -5.43 -1.48
CA LYS A 79 13.88 -6.75 -1.38
C LYS A 79 14.63 -7.15 -2.66
N ALA A 80 14.06 -6.89 -3.83
CA ALA A 80 14.72 -7.15 -5.11
C ALA A 80 15.99 -6.32 -5.28
N ILE A 81 15.98 -5.02 -4.90
CA ILE A 81 17.16 -4.16 -4.90
C ILE A 81 18.23 -4.73 -4.00
N ARG A 82 17.91 -5.11 -2.76
CA ARG A 82 18.88 -5.69 -1.82
C ARG A 82 19.51 -6.99 -2.33
N LEU A 83 18.71 -7.85 -2.95
CA LEU A 83 19.22 -9.08 -3.60
C LEU A 83 20.13 -8.75 -4.81
N ALA A 84 19.78 -7.75 -5.61
CA ALA A 84 20.61 -7.30 -6.71
C ALA A 84 21.94 -6.68 -6.22
N GLN A 85 21.92 -5.90 -5.14
CA GLN A 85 23.10 -5.34 -4.48
C GLN A 85 24.08 -6.41 -3.98
N GLN A 86 23.61 -7.58 -3.55
CA GLN A 86 24.47 -8.69 -3.16
C GLN A 86 25.29 -9.24 -4.31
N ARG A 87 24.77 -9.15 -5.54
CA ARG A 87 25.38 -9.72 -6.76
C ARG A 87 26.02 -8.69 -7.67
N ASN A 88 25.76 -7.40 -7.45
CA ASN A 88 26.27 -6.32 -8.30
C ASN A 88 26.89 -5.21 -7.46
N LYS A 89 28.21 -5.05 -7.61
CA LYS A 89 29.01 -4.06 -6.87
C LYS A 89 28.54 -2.63 -7.15
N LYS A 90 28.26 -2.27 -8.41
CA LYS A 90 27.80 -0.91 -8.77
C LYS A 90 26.48 -0.56 -8.08
N LEU A 91 25.51 -1.48 -8.07
CA LEU A 91 24.23 -1.26 -7.39
C LEU A 91 24.42 -1.10 -5.87
N ARG A 92 25.32 -1.88 -5.27
CA ARG A 92 25.63 -1.79 -3.84
C ARG A 92 26.27 -0.44 -3.48
N GLU A 93 27.18 0.05 -4.31
CA GLU A 93 27.91 1.31 -4.07
C GLU A 93 27.06 2.54 -4.40
N ARG A 94 26.19 2.45 -5.39
CA ARG A 94 25.43 3.60 -5.87
C ARG A 94 24.09 3.80 -5.18
N ILE A 95 23.34 2.73 -4.86
CA ILE A 95 22.08 2.86 -4.12
C ILE A 95 22.41 2.86 -2.62
N VAL A 96 22.53 4.06 -2.06
CA VAL A 96 23.00 4.30 -0.69
C VAL A 96 21.86 4.42 0.32
N VAL A 97 20.65 4.79 -0.12
CA VAL A 97 19.45 4.88 0.73
C VAL A 97 18.26 4.21 0.05
N THR A 98 17.54 3.41 0.81
CA THR A 98 16.26 2.82 0.37
C THR A 98 15.11 3.29 1.28
N VAL A 99 14.08 3.86 0.67
CA VAL A 99 12.88 4.35 1.34
C VAL A 99 11.72 3.40 1.03
N GLY A 100 11.40 2.55 1.97
CA GLY A 100 10.29 1.61 1.87
C GLY A 100 8.93 2.27 2.08
N LEU A 101 7.93 1.79 1.38
CA LEU A 101 6.53 2.16 1.59
C LEU A 101 5.77 0.95 2.13
N THR A 102 5.04 1.13 3.23
CA THR A 102 4.16 0.05 3.73
C THR A 102 3.18 -0.37 2.65
N CYS A 103 3.02 -1.68 2.47
CA CYS A 103 2.22 -2.20 1.38
C CYS A 103 1.30 -3.36 1.81
N GLY A 104 0.00 -3.20 1.57
CA GLY A 104 -0.98 -4.29 1.71
C GLY A 104 -1.11 -5.14 0.44
N GLN A 105 -1.14 -4.50 -0.70
CA GLN A 105 -1.29 -5.11 -2.02
C GLN A 105 -1.01 -4.11 -3.14
N LEU A 106 -0.55 -4.58 -4.28
CA LEU A 106 -0.53 -3.83 -5.52
C LEU A 106 -1.85 -4.04 -6.28
N LYS A 107 -2.23 -3.09 -7.12
CA LYS A 107 -3.34 -3.20 -8.07
C LYS A 107 -2.83 -3.27 -9.50
N SER A 108 -3.54 -3.96 -10.38
CA SER A 108 -3.32 -3.85 -11.82
C SER A 108 -3.90 -2.55 -12.37
N ARG A 109 -3.55 -2.17 -13.61
CA ARG A 109 -4.14 -1.02 -14.30
C ARG A 109 -5.68 -1.06 -14.30
N HIS A 110 -6.25 -2.23 -14.47
CA HIS A 110 -7.70 -2.43 -14.47
C HIS A 110 -8.41 -1.95 -13.19
N PHE A 111 -7.72 -1.86 -12.07
CA PHE A 111 -8.28 -1.23 -10.87
C PHE A 111 -8.53 0.27 -11.08
N THR A 112 -7.59 0.95 -11.72
CA THR A 112 -7.70 2.38 -12.06
C THR A 112 -8.85 2.60 -13.04
N ASP A 113 -8.90 1.79 -14.10
CA ASP A 113 -9.96 1.83 -15.11
C ASP A 113 -11.36 1.58 -14.49
N TYR A 114 -11.45 0.58 -13.59
CA TYR A 114 -12.68 0.26 -12.86
C TYR A 114 -13.16 1.43 -11.98
N VAL A 115 -12.26 2.03 -11.23
CA VAL A 115 -12.63 3.14 -10.33
C VAL A 115 -12.98 4.40 -11.13
N ALA A 116 -12.31 4.64 -12.26
CA ALA A 116 -12.67 5.70 -13.18
C ALA A 116 -14.09 5.51 -13.75
N ALA A 117 -14.44 4.28 -14.16
CA ALA A 117 -15.78 3.96 -14.60
C ALA A 117 -16.84 4.14 -13.49
N LEU A 118 -16.52 3.79 -12.23
CA LEU A 118 -17.40 4.07 -11.09
C LEU A 118 -17.58 5.56 -10.83
N ALA A 119 -16.55 6.37 -11.05
CA ALA A 119 -16.60 7.82 -10.94
C ALA A 119 -17.37 8.49 -12.06
N GLY A 120 -17.77 7.74 -13.10
CA GLY A 120 -18.52 8.25 -14.24
C GLY A 120 -17.64 8.89 -15.33
N VAL A 121 -16.32 8.63 -15.33
CA VAL A 121 -15.43 9.13 -16.37
C VAL A 121 -15.84 8.57 -17.72
N GLN A 122 -16.01 9.46 -18.71
CA GLN A 122 -16.24 9.11 -20.08
C GLN A 122 -14.95 9.18 -20.89
N GLY A 123 -14.68 8.14 -21.69
CA GLY A 123 -13.48 8.10 -22.53
C GLY A 123 -12.20 7.69 -21.79
N GLU A 124 -11.06 8.14 -22.32
CA GLU A 124 -9.75 7.77 -21.84
C GLU A 124 -9.33 8.59 -20.62
N VAL A 125 -8.74 7.92 -19.62
CA VAL A 125 -8.14 8.57 -18.45
C VAL A 125 -6.72 9.02 -18.78
N THR A 126 -6.48 10.31 -18.73
CA THR A 126 -5.16 10.91 -19.02
C THR A 126 -4.33 11.18 -17.76
N ALA A 127 -5.02 11.38 -16.61
CA ALA A 127 -4.34 11.54 -15.31
C ALA A 127 -5.20 11.01 -14.16
N VAL A 128 -4.55 10.63 -13.07
CA VAL A 128 -5.21 10.25 -11.82
C VAL A 128 -4.44 10.74 -10.60
N ARG A 129 -5.17 11.26 -9.62
CA ARG A 129 -4.68 11.62 -8.30
C ARG A 129 -5.38 10.76 -7.25
N TYR A 130 -4.66 9.78 -6.66
CA TYR A 130 -5.24 8.74 -5.79
C TYR A 130 -5.53 9.15 -4.35
N ARG A 131 -4.99 10.24 -3.84
CA ARG A 131 -5.08 10.61 -2.42
C ARG A 131 -5.43 12.07 -2.25
N GLY A 132 -6.50 12.52 -2.92
CA GLY A 132 -7.11 13.81 -2.67
C GLY A 132 -7.67 13.88 -1.25
N LYS A 133 -7.51 15.02 -0.58
CA LYS A 133 -7.96 15.25 0.79
C LYS A 133 -9.06 16.31 0.79
N SER A 134 -10.07 16.11 1.64
CA SER A 134 -11.17 17.06 1.86
C SER A 134 -11.19 17.42 3.32
N PRO A 135 -11.23 18.73 3.68
CA PRO A 135 -11.19 19.18 5.09
C PRO A 135 -12.33 18.65 5.95
N ASP A 136 -13.47 18.36 5.34
CA ASP A 136 -14.70 17.84 5.94
C ASP A 136 -14.72 16.31 6.11
N GLN A 137 -13.67 15.62 5.65
CA GLN A 137 -13.58 14.15 5.69
C GLN A 137 -12.40 13.70 6.56
N PRO A 138 -12.51 12.56 7.26
CA PRO A 138 -11.36 11.99 7.94
C PRO A 138 -10.30 11.52 6.93
N ALA A 139 -9.04 11.43 7.34
CA ALA A 139 -7.93 10.98 6.50
C ALA A 139 -8.18 9.61 5.83
N SER A 140 -9.03 8.77 6.44
CA SER A 140 -9.40 7.45 5.92
C SER A 140 -10.41 7.49 4.78
N ASN A 141 -11.16 8.61 4.60
CA ASN A 141 -12.12 8.79 3.51
C ASN A 141 -11.61 9.81 2.47
N TYR A 142 -10.41 9.56 1.97
CA TYR A 142 -9.83 10.32 0.86
C TYR A 142 -10.55 10.01 -0.47
N HIS A 143 -10.32 10.83 -1.47
CA HIS A 143 -10.91 10.65 -2.79
C HIS A 143 -9.86 10.45 -3.88
N TYR A 144 -10.28 9.84 -5.00
CA TYR A 144 -9.52 9.85 -6.25
C TYR A 144 -10.10 10.94 -7.16
N VAL A 145 -9.24 11.54 -7.95
CA VAL A 145 -9.63 12.46 -9.03
C VAL A 145 -9.05 11.92 -10.32
N PHE A 146 -9.90 11.76 -11.31
CA PHE A 146 -9.55 11.32 -12.65
C PHE A 146 -9.74 12.48 -13.61
N THR A 147 -8.77 12.67 -14.52
CA THR A 147 -8.88 13.63 -15.61
C THR A 147 -9.08 12.84 -16.89
N ALA A 148 -10.11 13.15 -17.65
CA ALA A 148 -10.41 12.56 -18.95
C ALA A 148 -9.67 13.29 -20.09
N ALA A 149 -9.70 12.74 -21.29
CA ALA A 149 -9.01 13.31 -22.46
C ALA A 149 -9.55 14.70 -22.88
N ASP A 150 -10.81 15.01 -22.57
CA ASP A 150 -11.43 16.33 -22.77
C ASP A 150 -11.08 17.36 -21.69
N GLY A 151 -10.33 16.93 -20.66
CA GLY A 151 -9.94 17.76 -19.51
C GLY A 151 -10.96 17.77 -18.37
N GLU A 152 -12.10 17.08 -18.48
CA GLU A 152 -13.06 16.97 -17.39
C GLU A 152 -12.47 16.18 -16.22
N GLU A 153 -12.72 16.65 -15.00
CA GLU A 153 -12.33 15.96 -13.77
C GLU A 153 -13.55 15.30 -13.09
N GLN A 154 -13.40 14.02 -12.76
CA GLN A 154 -14.37 13.26 -11.97
C GLN A 154 -13.75 12.82 -10.65
N ARG A 155 -14.52 12.92 -9.56
CA ARG A 155 -14.09 12.59 -8.21
C ARG A 155 -14.95 11.50 -7.60
N ILE A 156 -14.29 10.57 -6.88
CA ILE A 156 -14.94 9.50 -6.13
C ILE A 156 -14.26 9.29 -4.79
N PHE A 157 -15.04 9.19 -3.70
CA PHE A 157 -14.51 8.93 -2.37
C PHE A 157 -14.28 7.45 -2.09
N TRP A 158 -13.41 7.18 -1.13
CA TRP A 158 -13.04 5.82 -0.73
C TRP A 158 -14.26 4.94 -0.37
N ASN A 159 -15.25 5.49 0.32
CA ASN A 159 -16.46 4.78 0.74
C ASN A 159 -17.50 4.60 -0.39
N GLU A 160 -17.31 5.18 -1.58
CA GLU A 160 -18.21 5.10 -2.73
C GLU A 160 -17.90 3.92 -3.68
N GLY A 161 -17.33 2.83 -3.14
CA GLY A 161 -17.05 1.58 -3.87
C GLY A 161 -15.57 1.24 -3.97
N ILE A 162 -14.64 2.20 -3.83
CA ILE A 162 -13.20 1.94 -3.86
C ILE A 162 -12.82 0.96 -2.74
N SER A 163 -13.31 1.20 -1.51
CA SER A 163 -13.04 0.37 -0.34
C SER A 163 -13.51 -1.09 -0.52
N GLU A 164 -14.63 -1.29 -1.21
CA GLU A 164 -15.16 -2.64 -1.50
C GLU A 164 -14.20 -3.41 -2.41
N ALA A 165 -13.80 -2.82 -3.55
CA ALA A 165 -12.85 -3.42 -4.48
C ALA A 165 -11.47 -3.62 -3.88
N TRP A 166 -11.01 -2.68 -3.03
CA TRP A 166 -9.74 -2.78 -2.34
C TRP A 166 -9.72 -3.89 -1.32
N THR A 167 -10.68 -3.89 -0.40
CA THR A 167 -10.74 -4.83 0.74
C THR A 167 -10.98 -6.27 0.27
N ASN A 168 -11.72 -6.45 -0.82
CA ASN A 168 -12.04 -7.77 -1.39
C ASN A 168 -11.03 -8.23 -2.46
N ARG A 169 -9.89 -7.54 -2.59
CA ARG A 169 -8.74 -7.90 -3.43
C ARG A 169 -8.98 -7.92 -4.94
N TRP A 170 -9.98 -7.17 -5.41
CA TRP A 170 -10.22 -7.06 -6.84
C TRP A 170 -8.99 -6.49 -7.54
N PHE A 171 -8.68 -7.00 -8.72
CA PHE A 171 -7.54 -6.59 -9.55
C PHE A 171 -6.15 -6.70 -8.88
N THR A 172 -6.05 -7.48 -7.81
CA THR A 172 -4.78 -7.70 -7.10
C THR A 172 -3.96 -8.79 -7.80
N PRO A 173 -2.67 -8.59 -8.11
CA PRO A 173 -1.80 -9.64 -8.63
C PRO A 173 -1.68 -10.84 -7.69
N ARG A 174 -1.59 -12.07 -8.23
CA ARG A 174 -1.47 -13.30 -7.43
C ARG A 174 -0.30 -13.24 -6.46
N ALA A 175 0.85 -12.70 -6.87
CA ALA A 175 2.04 -12.55 -6.01
C ALA A 175 1.76 -11.80 -4.70
N CYS A 176 0.86 -10.81 -4.70
CA CYS A 176 0.46 -10.09 -3.50
C CYS A 176 -0.33 -10.94 -2.51
N SER A 177 -0.98 -12.03 -2.97
CA SER A 177 -1.68 -12.99 -2.10
C SER A 177 -0.71 -13.83 -1.27
N TYR A 178 0.53 -13.97 -1.73
CA TYR A 178 1.60 -14.74 -1.08
C TYR A 178 2.75 -13.88 -0.55
N CYS A 179 2.55 -12.57 -0.43
CA CYS A 179 3.53 -11.66 0.14
C CYS A 179 3.42 -11.61 1.68
N ASP A 180 4.56 -11.74 2.36
CA ASP A 180 4.68 -11.78 3.83
C ASP A 180 5.31 -10.52 4.44
N ASP A 181 5.70 -9.53 3.63
CA ASP A 181 6.31 -8.29 4.11
C ASP A 181 5.32 -7.12 4.08
N VAL A 182 5.04 -6.53 5.25
CA VAL A 182 4.18 -5.34 5.43
C VAL A 182 5.01 -4.07 5.42
N PHE A 183 6.13 -4.11 6.16
CA PHE A 183 6.86 -2.93 6.60
C PHE A 183 8.13 -2.65 5.81
N ALA A 184 8.28 -3.24 4.60
CA ALA A 184 9.50 -3.11 3.79
C ALA A 184 10.76 -3.33 4.65
N GLU A 185 10.84 -4.48 5.28
CA GLU A 185 11.82 -4.79 6.34
C GLU A 185 13.29 -4.65 5.90
N CYS A 186 13.54 -4.74 4.59
CA CYS A 186 14.88 -4.55 4.01
C CYS A 186 15.22 -3.07 3.73
N ALA A 187 14.30 -2.13 3.97
CA ALA A 187 14.54 -0.70 3.73
C ALA A 187 15.29 -0.03 4.89
N ASP A 188 16.03 1.03 4.60
CA ASP A 188 16.70 1.88 5.59
C ASP A 188 15.69 2.65 6.44
N VAL A 189 14.58 3.05 5.82
CA VAL A 189 13.42 3.66 6.48
C VAL A 189 12.16 3.22 5.78
N THR A 190 11.06 3.07 6.54
CA THR A 190 9.74 2.79 5.97
C THR A 190 8.76 3.88 6.34
N CYS A 191 8.10 4.44 5.32
CA CYS A 191 7.02 5.41 5.49
C CYS A 191 5.65 4.73 5.41
N MET A 192 4.72 5.16 6.23
CA MET A 192 3.35 4.65 6.26
C MET A 192 2.37 5.68 6.80
N ASP A 193 1.08 5.47 6.53
CA ASP A 193 0.01 6.25 7.16
C ASP A 193 -0.24 5.78 8.59
N ALA A 194 -0.54 6.71 9.49
CA ALA A 194 -0.92 6.45 10.87
C ALA A 194 -2.42 6.12 10.97
N TRP A 195 -2.81 4.88 10.65
CA TRP A 195 -4.21 4.42 10.76
C TRP A 195 -4.60 4.13 12.22
N LEU A 196 -4.41 5.15 13.08
CA LEU A 196 -4.83 5.14 14.48
C LEU A 196 -5.97 6.15 14.66
N PRO A 197 -6.95 5.89 15.53
CA PRO A 197 -8.13 6.75 15.67
C PRO A 197 -7.78 8.21 15.87
N GLU A 198 -6.83 8.50 16.75
CA GLU A 198 -6.38 9.85 17.09
C GLU A 198 -5.73 10.61 15.92
N TYR A 199 -5.14 9.92 14.94
CA TYR A 199 -4.53 10.54 13.77
C TYR A 199 -5.45 10.54 12.55
N SER A 200 -6.44 9.64 12.51
CA SER A 200 -7.33 9.48 11.35
C SER A 200 -8.39 10.57 11.25
N VAL A 201 -8.64 11.33 12.32
CA VAL A 201 -9.63 12.42 12.35
C VAL A 201 -9.13 13.66 11.60
N ASP A 202 -7.82 13.91 11.56
CA ASP A 202 -7.24 15.01 10.80
C ASP A 202 -7.18 14.64 9.30
N SER A 203 -7.92 15.38 8.48
CA SER A 203 -7.97 15.18 7.02
C SER A 203 -6.60 15.24 6.35
N ARG A 204 -5.66 16.03 6.91
CA ARG A 204 -4.28 16.13 6.40
C ARG A 204 -3.51 14.82 6.53
N GLY A 205 -3.92 13.97 7.49
CA GLY A 205 -3.28 12.70 7.80
C GLY A 205 -1.94 12.87 8.50
N THR A 206 -1.50 11.79 9.15
CA THR A 206 -0.22 11.72 9.84
C THR A 206 0.59 10.56 9.25
N SER A 207 1.89 10.75 9.11
CA SER A 207 2.81 9.69 8.67
C SER A 207 3.51 9.05 9.86
N LEU A 208 3.72 7.74 9.80
CA LEU A 208 4.62 7.01 10.70
C LEU A 208 5.89 6.61 9.94
N LEU A 209 7.00 6.56 10.67
CA LEU A 209 8.29 6.14 10.15
C LEU A 209 8.83 4.98 11.00
N LEU A 210 9.38 3.96 10.33
CA LEU A 210 10.26 2.96 10.93
C LEU A 210 11.67 3.20 10.43
N VAL A 211 12.53 3.78 11.27
CA VAL A 211 13.90 4.14 10.91
C VAL A 211 14.85 3.03 11.37
N ARG A 212 15.64 2.50 10.43
CA ARG A 212 16.62 1.42 10.69
C ARG A 212 18.05 1.88 10.43
N SER A 213 18.24 2.89 9.57
CA SER A 213 19.57 3.43 9.22
C SER A 213 19.95 4.58 10.14
N PRO A 214 21.17 4.57 10.75
CA PRO A 214 21.70 5.72 11.48
C PRO A 214 21.76 6.98 10.62
N LEU A 215 22.20 6.86 9.37
CA LEU A 215 22.25 7.97 8.41
C LEU A 215 20.90 8.67 8.26
N VAL A 216 19.83 7.89 8.06
CA VAL A 216 18.47 8.46 7.92
C VAL A 216 17.99 9.07 9.23
N ARG A 217 18.35 8.50 10.38
CA ARG A 217 18.04 9.06 11.69
C ARG A 217 18.66 10.46 11.85
N GLU A 218 19.93 10.60 11.52
CA GLU A 218 20.62 11.89 11.60
C GLU A 218 19.97 12.96 10.70
N VAL A 219 19.57 12.60 9.48
CA VAL A 219 18.82 13.52 8.58
C VAL A 219 17.51 13.96 9.22
N LEU A 220 16.78 13.04 9.81
CA LEU A 220 15.50 13.33 10.47
C LEU A 220 15.67 14.22 11.71
N GLU A 221 16.71 13.99 12.51
CA GLU A 221 17.02 14.77 13.72
C GLU A 221 17.47 16.20 13.40
N ARG A 222 18.19 16.40 12.30
CA ARG A 222 18.58 17.73 11.81
C ARG A 222 17.47 18.43 11.04
N GLY A 223 16.42 17.70 10.64
CA GLY A 223 15.40 18.16 9.71
C GLY A 223 14.63 19.38 10.20
N ARG A 224 14.57 20.43 9.38
CA ARG A 224 13.75 21.62 9.63
C ARG A 224 12.34 21.46 9.03
N GLY A 225 11.34 22.01 9.70
CA GLY A 225 9.96 21.99 9.20
C GLY A 225 9.23 20.65 9.39
N VAL A 226 9.82 19.69 10.11
CA VAL A 226 9.19 18.43 10.51
C VAL A 226 9.12 18.36 12.02
N ARG A 227 7.98 17.88 12.53
CA ARG A 227 7.83 17.48 13.92
C ARG A 227 7.76 15.97 14.00
N LEU A 228 8.63 15.37 14.80
CA LEU A 228 8.70 13.94 15.03
C LEU A 228 8.44 13.65 16.51
N ASP A 229 7.44 12.84 16.77
CA ASP A 229 7.11 12.36 18.12
C ASP A 229 7.38 10.84 18.17
N PRO A 230 8.20 10.33 19.12
CA PRO A 230 8.45 8.91 19.24
C PRO A 230 7.17 8.17 19.64
N ILE A 231 6.98 6.97 19.08
CA ILE A 231 5.81 6.15 19.33
C ILE A 231 6.25 4.69 19.54
N PRO A 232 5.63 3.94 20.48
CA PRO A 232 5.91 2.53 20.68
C PRO A 232 5.66 1.70 19.43
N VAL A 233 6.50 0.69 19.17
CA VAL A 233 6.41 -0.16 17.98
C VAL A 233 5.08 -0.90 17.91
N GLU A 234 4.47 -1.24 19.04
CA GLU A 234 3.15 -1.87 19.12
C GLU A 234 2.06 -0.99 18.52
N ARG A 235 2.17 0.33 18.69
CA ARG A 235 1.25 1.30 18.06
C ARG A 235 1.44 1.38 16.55
N VAL A 236 2.69 1.25 16.09
CA VAL A 236 2.98 1.18 14.65
C VAL A 236 2.36 -0.07 14.06
N VAL A 237 2.51 -1.24 14.69
CA VAL A 237 1.89 -2.49 14.25
C VAL A 237 0.36 -2.39 14.30
N GLN A 238 -0.20 -1.79 15.35
CA GLN A 238 -1.64 -1.56 15.50
C GLN A 238 -2.19 -0.71 14.37
N SER A 239 -1.48 0.33 13.93
CA SER A 239 -1.91 1.17 12.81
C SER A 239 -2.07 0.40 11.50
N GLN A 240 -1.37 -0.72 11.34
CA GLN A 240 -1.39 -1.59 10.17
C GLN A 240 -2.05 -2.95 10.42
N ALA A 241 -2.82 -3.09 11.50
CA ALA A 241 -3.35 -4.38 11.97
C ALA A 241 -4.09 -5.18 10.89
N GLY A 242 -4.89 -4.51 10.06
CA GLY A 242 -5.61 -5.17 8.96
C GLY A 242 -4.67 -5.76 7.89
N VAL A 243 -3.60 -5.05 7.53
CA VAL A 243 -2.61 -5.53 6.57
C VAL A 243 -1.76 -6.65 7.18
N VAL A 244 -1.39 -6.52 8.45
CA VAL A 244 -0.67 -7.56 9.20
C VAL A 244 -1.48 -8.85 9.23
N ALA A 245 -2.78 -8.79 9.54
CA ALA A 245 -3.66 -9.97 9.54
C ALA A 245 -3.70 -10.65 8.16
N ILE A 246 -3.80 -9.87 7.07
CA ILE A 246 -3.79 -10.40 5.70
C ILE A 246 -2.47 -11.11 5.39
N LYS A 247 -1.33 -10.54 5.79
CA LYS A 247 0.00 -11.09 5.49
C LYS A 247 0.51 -12.11 6.51
N ARG A 248 -0.27 -12.43 7.52
CA ARG A 248 0.00 -13.50 8.49
C ARG A 248 -1.11 -14.55 8.45
N GLN A 249 -2.28 -14.28 8.97
CA GLN A 249 -3.38 -15.25 9.12
C GLN A 249 -3.97 -15.69 7.77
N HIS A 250 -4.29 -14.73 6.86
CA HIS A 250 -4.81 -15.10 5.54
C HIS A 250 -3.74 -15.79 4.68
N LEU A 251 -2.47 -15.40 4.82
CA LEU A 251 -1.37 -16.07 4.13
C LEU A 251 -1.18 -17.50 4.62
N ALA A 252 -1.14 -17.74 5.94
CA ALA A 252 -1.06 -19.07 6.53
C ALA A 252 -2.16 -19.99 6.01
N CYS A 253 -3.40 -19.47 5.97
CA CYS A 253 -4.55 -20.18 5.41
C CYS A 253 -4.38 -20.52 3.92
N ARG A 254 -3.89 -19.56 3.08
CA ARG A 254 -3.65 -19.82 1.66
C ARG A 254 -2.59 -20.87 1.43
N LEU A 255 -1.47 -20.79 2.16
CA LEU A 255 -0.40 -21.79 2.09
C LEU A 255 -0.88 -23.19 2.47
N TYR A 256 -1.83 -23.28 3.41
CA TYR A 256 -2.49 -24.54 3.75
C TYR A 256 -3.40 -25.06 2.62
N LEU A 257 -4.17 -24.17 1.97
CA LEU A 257 -5.13 -24.54 0.94
C LEU A 257 -4.48 -24.80 -0.43
N ASP A 258 -3.44 -24.05 -0.79
CA ASP A 258 -2.76 -24.11 -2.09
C ASP A 258 -1.26 -23.84 -1.92
N PRO A 259 -0.48 -24.87 -1.51
CA PRO A 259 0.95 -24.73 -1.30
C PRO A 259 1.77 -24.78 -2.60
N GLN A 260 1.18 -25.17 -3.72
CA GLN A 260 1.92 -25.48 -4.95
C GLN A 260 2.48 -24.24 -5.63
N GLY A 261 3.75 -24.31 -6.05
CA GLY A 261 4.42 -23.25 -6.81
C GLY A 261 4.69 -21.97 -6.03
N VAL A 262 4.61 -22.03 -4.70
CA VAL A 262 4.93 -20.88 -3.83
C VAL A 262 6.30 -21.12 -3.18
N PRO A 263 7.26 -20.17 -3.31
CA PRO A 263 8.51 -20.25 -2.58
C PRO A 263 8.28 -20.29 -1.06
N GLU A 264 9.21 -20.89 -0.33
CA GLU A 264 9.19 -20.89 1.13
C GLU A 264 8.96 -19.49 1.72
N LYS A 265 8.09 -19.41 2.73
CA LYS A 265 7.70 -18.18 3.40
C LYS A 265 8.05 -18.24 4.88
N ARG A 266 8.21 -17.08 5.50
CA ARG A 266 8.37 -16.94 6.97
C ARG A 266 7.08 -17.30 7.74
N VAL A 267 5.96 -17.35 7.03
CA VAL A 267 4.64 -17.76 7.57
C VAL A 267 4.43 -19.22 7.24
N ALA A 268 4.28 -20.05 8.26
CA ALA A 268 3.97 -21.46 8.08
C ALA A 268 2.53 -21.68 7.60
N PRO A 269 2.28 -22.71 6.77
CA PRO A 269 0.91 -23.13 6.45
C PRO A 269 0.14 -23.52 7.70
N GLU A 270 -1.05 -22.98 7.89
CA GLU A 270 -1.89 -23.30 9.05
C GLU A 270 -3.35 -23.38 8.66
N ARG A 271 -4.02 -24.47 9.08
CA ARG A 271 -5.47 -24.58 8.99
C ARG A 271 -6.11 -23.59 9.97
N PRO A 272 -6.94 -22.66 9.51
CA PRO A 272 -7.54 -21.69 10.40
C PRO A 272 -8.53 -22.38 11.36
N LYS A 273 -8.43 -22.06 12.66
CA LYS A 273 -9.38 -22.52 13.68
C LYS A 273 -10.80 -21.99 13.44
N ASN A 274 -10.90 -20.80 12.84
CA ASN A 274 -12.17 -20.19 12.48
C ASN A 274 -12.51 -20.50 11.01
N PRO A 275 -13.55 -21.30 10.73
CA PRO A 275 -13.98 -21.65 9.37
C PRO A 275 -14.41 -20.43 8.54
N LEU A 276 -14.88 -19.36 9.18
CA LEU A 276 -15.25 -18.11 8.50
C LEU A 276 -14.03 -17.41 7.90
N LEU A 277 -12.85 -17.54 8.53
CA LEU A 277 -11.59 -17.03 7.95
C LEU A 277 -11.23 -17.79 6.68
N GLN A 278 -11.37 -19.12 6.68
CA GLN A 278 -11.14 -19.93 5.48
C GLN A 278 -12.07 -19.51 4.35
N GLN A 279 -13.38 -19.37 4.66
CA GLN A 279 -14.37 -18.91 3.69
C GLN A 279 -14.02 -17.51 3.15
N GLU A 280 -13.62 -16.57 4.00
CA GLU A 280 -13.21 -15.22 3.58
C GLU A 280 -12.01 -15.27 2.62
N VAL A 281 -10.99 -16.08 2.91
CA VAL A 281 -9.80 -16.25 2.07
C VAL A 281 -10.18 -16.80 0.70
N VAL A 282 -11.02 -17.85 0.65
CA VAL A 282 -11.48 -18.47 -0.61
C VAL A 282 -12.30 -17.49 -1.45
N LEU A 283 -13.27 -16.82 -0.84
CA LEU A 283 -14.14 -15.87 -1.55
C LEU A 283 -13.34 -14.67 -2.10
N LYS A 284 -12.41 -14.14 -1.32
CA LYS A 284 -11.53 -13.04 -1.79
C LYS A 284 -10.62 -13.47 -2.93
N GLU A 285 -10.11 -14.70 -2.91
CA GLU A 285 -9.29 -15.22 -4.00
C GLU A 285 -10.13 -15.40 -5.27
N ARG A 286 -11.35 -15.92 -5.14
CA ARG A 286 -12.30 -16.01 -6.26
C ARG A 286 -12.61 -14.63 -6.86
N MET A 287 -12.93 -13.63 -6.04
CA MET A 287 -13.19 -12.27 -6.53
C MET A 287 -11.96 -11.64 -7.19
N ARG A 288 -10.76 -11.93 -6.68
CA ARG A 288 -9.50 -11.50 -7.30
C ARG A 288 -9.36 -12.02 -8.73
N VAL A 289 -9.69 -13.29 -8.95
CA VAL A 289 -9.64 -13.92 -10.29
C VAL A 289 -10.76 -13.35 -11.18
N LEU A 290 -12.01 -13.36 -10.68
CA LEU A 290 -13.16 -12.86 -11.43
C LEU A 290 -13.00 -11.42 -11.88
N SER A 291 -12.46 -10.53 -11.03
CA SER A 291 -12.28 -9.12 -11.38
C SER A 291 -11.37 -8.95 -12.59
N ARG A 292 -10.30 -9.75 -12.67
CA ARG A 292 -9.39 -9.71 -13.82
C ARG A 292 -10.04 -10.29 -15.07
N ASP A 293 -10.67 -11.45 -14.95
CA ASP A 293 -11.12 -12.23 -16.08
C ASP A 293 -12.35 -11.55 -16.74
N ARG A 294 -13.29 -11.04 -15.94
CA ARG A 294 -14.45 -10.33 -16.44
C ARG A 294 -14.10 -8.97 -17.06
N TRP A 295 -13.26 -8.19 -16.40
CA TRP A 295 -12.84 -6.90 -16.92
C TRP A 295 -11.99 -7.01 -18.18
N GLY A 296 -11.17 -8.06 -18.28
CA GLY A 296 -10.35 -8.35 -19.46
C GLY A 296 -11.14 -8.85 -20.66
N ALA A 297 -12.33 -9.43 -20.47
CA ALA A 297 -13.18 -9.96 -21.54
C ALA A 297 -13.98 -8.90 -22.31
N GLY A 298 -13.81 -7.61 -22.00
CA GLY A 298 -14.37 -6.51 -22.79
C GLY A 298 -15.59 -5.80 -22.20
N GLU A 299 -16.23 -6.35 -21.18
CA GLU A 299 -17.33 -5.67 -20.47
C GLU A 299 -16.75 -4.74 -19.39
N ARG A 300 -16.29 -3.55 -19.79
CA ARG A 300 -15.73 -2.55 -18.86
C ARG A 300 -16.82 -1.74 -18.13
N ASP A 301 -17.89 -2.41 -17.71
CA ASP A 301 -18.94 -1.81 -16.89
C ASP A 301 -18.74 -2.17 -15.41
N GLY A 302 -18.50 -1.15 -14.60
CA GLY A 302 -18.27 -1.29 -13.17
C GLY A 302 -19.49 -1.84 -12.41
N LYS A 303 -20.70 -1.52 -12.85
CA LYS A 303 -21.94 -2.03 -12.23
C LYS A 303 -22.10 -3.52 -12.51
N HIS A 304 -21.94 -3.92 -13.77
CA HIS A 304 -22.04 -5.32 -14.18
C HIS A 304 -21.00 -6.20 -13.47
N LEU A 305 -19.76 -5.73 -13.33
CA LEU A 305 -18.74 -6.44 -12.57
C LEU A 305 -19.14 -6.61 -11.11
N ARG A 306 -19.68 -5.58 -10.47
CA ARG A 306 -20.13 -5.64 -9.08
C ARG A 306 -21.31 -6.61 -8.91
N GLU A 307 -22.24 -6.64 -9.83
CA GLU A 307 -23.36 -7.58 -9.85
C GLU A 307 -22.86 -9.04 -9.95
N ALA A 308 -21.91 -9.31 -10.84
CA ALA A 308 -21.29 -10.63 -10.98
C ALA A 308 -20.65 -11.14 -9.68
N MET A 309 -20.19 -10.24 -8.82
CA MET A 309 -19.64 -10.57 -7.50
C MET A 309 -20.65 -10.54 -6.36
N GLY A 310 -21.90 -10.15 -6.63
CA GLY A 310 -22.93 -9.91 -5.62
C GLY A 310 -23.17 -11.10 -4.68
N GLN A 311 -23.11 -12.33 -5.18
CA GLN A 311 -23.27 -13.52 -4.35
C GLN A 311 -22.11 -13.69 -3.37
N ASP A 312 -20.86 -13.51 -3.83
CA ASP A 312 -19.68 -13.66 -2.99
C ASP A 312 -19.59 -12.52 -1.94
N LEU A 313 -19.99 -11.31 -2.32
CA LEU A 313 -20.10 -10.17 -1.40
C LEU A 313 -21.14 -10.41 -0.30
N ARG A 314 -22.32 -10.93 -0.64
CA ARG A 314 -23.36 -11.29 0.36
C ARG A 314 -22.86 -12.35 1.33
N ARG A 315 -22.21 -13.41 0.84
CA ARG A 315 -21.61 -14.46 1.68
C ARG A 315 -20.54 -13.92 2.62
N LEU A 316 -19.67 -13.03 2.14
CA LEU A 316 -18.66 -12.36 2.97
C LEU A 316 -19.28 -11.49 4.05
N THR A 317 -20.30 -10.71 3.69
CA THR A 317 -21.01 -9.84 4.65
C THR A 317 -21.68 -10.66 5.74
N ALA A 318 -22.39 -11.72 5.37
CA ALA A 318 -23.02 -12.65 6.32
C ALA A 318 -21.97 -13.29 7.26
N GLY A 319 -20.86 -13.81 6.71
CA GLY A 319 -19.77 -14.37 7.49
C GLY A 319 -19.16 -13.39 8.49
N ARG A 320 -18.97 -12.12 8.08
CA ARG A 320 -18.45 -11.06 8.96
C ARG A 320 -19.45 -10.70 10.08
N GLN A 321 -20.76 -10.67 9.79
CA GLN A 321 -21.79 -10.44 10.81
C GLN A 321 -21.82 -11.56 11.83
N ILE A 322 -21.80 -12.82 11.38
CA ILE A 322 -21.73 -14.00 12.26
C ILE A 322 -20.46 -13.94 13.12
N SER A 323 -19.31 -13.64 12.53
CA SER A 323 -18.05 -13.50 13.28
C SER A 323 -18.14 -12.43 14.37
N LYS A 324 -18.76 -11.28 14.08
CA LYS A 324 -18.97 -10.23 15.09
C LYS A 324 -19.84 -10.69 16.25
N ILE A 325 -20.91 -11.43 15.97
CA ILE A 325 -21.83 -11.97 17.00
C ILE A 325 -21.09 -12.97 17.88
N ILE A 326 -20.33 -13.90 17.28
CA ILE A 326 -19.59 -14.93 18.04
C ILE A 326 -18.46 -14.31 18.88
N THR A 327 -17.80 -13.26 18.38
CA THR A 327 -16.68 -12.64 19.09
C THR A 327 -17.12 -11.54 20.08
N PHE A 328 -18.36 -11.13 20.05
CA PHE A 328 -18.90 -10.08 20.92
C PHE A 328 -18.76 -10.39 22.41
N PRO A 329 -19.11 -11.60 22.92
CA PRO A 329 -18.94 -11.94 24.33
C PRO A 329 -17.47 -11.90 24.77
N VAL A 330 -16.55 -12.40 23.92
CA VAL A 330 -15.11 -12.41 24.21
C VAL A 330 -14.55 -11.00 24.26
N ARG A 331 -15.02 -10.10 23.40
CA ARG A 331 -14.62 -8.67 23.41
C ARG A 331 -15.09 -7.94 24.66
N ILE A 332 -16.28 -8.23 25.14
CA ILE A 332 -16.82 -7.66 26.39
C ILE A 332 -16.00 -8.17 27.57
N LEU A 333 -15.75 -9.47 27.68
CA LEU A 333 -14.91 -10.05 28.74
C LEU A 333 -13.52 -9.45 28.75
N TRP A 334 -12.90 -9.30 27.58
CA TRP A 334 -11.58 -8.67 27.45
C TRP A 334 -11.59 -7.18 27.85
N TYR A 335 -12.66 -6.44 27.48
CA TYR A 335 -12.83 -5.03 27.86
C TYR A 335 -13.03 -4.87 29.38
N ILE A 336 -13.82 -5.75 30.00
CA ILE A 336 -14.05 -5.78 31.46
C ILE A 336 -12.74 -6.13 32.18
N GLN A 337 -12.01 -7.16 31.77
CA GLN A 337 -10.71 -7.53 32.33
C GLN A 337 -9.69 -6.40 32.26
N ARG A 338 -9.66 -5.65 31.18
CA ARG A 338 -8.75 -4.52 31.01
C ARG A 338 -9.12 -3.31 31.87
N LYS A 339 -10.42 -3.09 32.13
CA LYS A 339 -10.88 -2.04 33.04
C LYS A 339 -10.69 -2.41 34.52
N VAL A 340 -10.88 -3.67 34.86
CA VAL A 340 -10.72 -4.17 36.24
C VAL A 340 -9.24 -4.37 36.60
N GLY A 341 -8.41 -4.83 35.65
CA GLY A 341 -6.97 -4.99 35.85
C GLY A 341 -6.14 -3.70 35.84
N GLY A 342 -6.70 -2.60 35.35
CA GLY A 342 -6.03 -1.28 35.33
C GLY A 342 -6.11 -0.49 36.64
N ASN A 343 -6.86 -0.98 37.65
CA ASN A 343 -7.03 -0.31 38.95
C ASN A 343 -6.13 -0.86 40.09
N ASN A 344 -5.19 -1.74 39.77
CA ASN A 344 -4.33 -2.36 40.80
C ASN A 344 -2.85 -1.96 40.73
N HIS A 345 -2.53 -0.78 40.24
CA HIS A 345 -1.23 -0.13 40.46
C HIS A 345 -1.48 1.33 40.83
N GLY A 346 -1.81 1.54 42.11
CA GLY A 346 -1.68 2.79 42.80
C GLY A 346 -0.33 2.86 43.51
#